data_ed44a95d11768e9b1118141eac2d879c
#
_entry.id   ed44a95d11768e9b1118141eac2d879c
#
_cell.length_a   1.000
_cell.length_b   1.000
_cell.length_c   1.000
_cell.angle_alpha   90.00
_cell.angle_beta   90.00
_cell.angle_gamma   90.00
#
_symmetry.space_group_name_H-M   'P 1'
#
loop_
_entity.id
_entity.type
_entity.pdbx_description
1 polymer ?
#
loop_
_entity_poly.entity_id
_entity_poly.type
_entity_poly.pdbx_seq_one_letter_code
_entity_poly.pdbx_strand_id
1 'polypeptide(L)'
;MTLDSTTTLWLWLGFIGMSLGTVIIATFWRRFKPEHRFHVILALIVTTIAAAAYYSMASGQGVAVFGGKEIFFARYIDWILTTPVLLLSLILVGLPAVNDPEKRRQRYGLIGAILFADVAMIVTGAIANFSQTTQDQTVWYLASVAWFLVIIWLLFTQVRREANASNTKNAKIYLSLLSFLSLVWIWYPVVWLLGNSGYAVIGTSTEAAIYAVLDVTAKAVFGIVLLAAVVNKKG
;
A
#
# COMPACT_ATOMS: atom_id res chain seq x y z
N MET A 1 15.36 -23.28 3.83
CA MET A 1 14.13 -23.55 3.07
C MET A 1 14.33 -23.08 1.66
N THR A 2 14.13 -23.92 0.67
CA THR A 2 14.28 -23.54 -0.75
C THR A 2 12.88 -23.39 -1.33
N LEU A 3 12.47 -22.15 -1.60
CA LEU A 3 11.29 -21.85 -2.41
C LEU A 3 11.46 -22.46 -3.81
N ASP A 4 10.34 -22.74 -4.50
CA ASP A 4 10.44 -23.13 -5.91
C ASP A 4 11.05 -21.99 -6.76
N SER A 5 11.69 -22.39 -7.86
CA SER A 5 12.44 -21.45 -8.71
C SER A 5 11.55 -20.34 -9.31
N THR A 6 10.28 -20.64 -9.61
CA THR A 6 9.34 -19.69 -10.21
C THR A 6 8.88 -18.66 -9.18
N THR A 7 8.57 -19.10 -7.96
CA THR A 7 8.26 -18.19 -6.84
C THR A 7 9.44 -17.26 -6.58
N THR A 8 10.64 -17.80 -6.47
CA THR A 8 11.87 -17.03 -6.25
C THR A 8 12.11 -16.02 -7.37
N LEU A 9 11.89 -16.39 -8.64
CA LEU A 9 12.00 -15.47 -9.77
C LEU A 9 11.05 -14.26 -9.62
N TRP A 10 9.77 -14.48 -9.29
CA TRP A 10 8.81 -13.39 -9.13
C TRP A 10 9.15 -12.47 -7.97
N LEU A 11 9.69 -13.00 -6.88
CA LEU A 11 10.17 -12.20 -5.75
C LEU A 11 11.37 -11.32 -6.16
N TRP A 12 12.31 -11.86 -6.95
CA TRP A 12 13.41 -11.05 -7.51
C TRP A 12 12.93 -9.99 -8.50
N LEU A 13 11.93 -10.29 -9.34
CA LEU A 13 11.33 -9.31 -10.23
C LEU A 13 10.63 -8.20 -9.45
N GLY A 14 9.96 -8.53 -8.35
CA GLY A 14 9.41 -7.55 -7.41
C GLY A 14 10.49 -6.64 -6.81
N PHE A 15 11.61 -7.21 -6.34
CA PHE A 15 12.76 -6.46 -5.84
C PHE A 15 13.33 -5.50 -6.90
N ILE A 16 13.55 -5.99 -8.12
CA ILE A 16 14.08 -5.19 -9.23
C ILE A 16 13.09 -4.07 -9.58
N GLY A 17 11.80 -4.37 -9.69
CA GLY A 17 10.77 -3.38 -9.98
C GLY A 17 10.70 -2.26 -8.93
N MET A 18 10.76 -2.61 -7.64
CA MET A 18 10.80 -1.63 -6.54
C MET A 18 12.08 -0.80 -6.56
N SER A 19 13.24 -1.43 -6.78
CA SER A 19 14.54 -0.74 -6.85
C SER A 19 14.58 0.25 -8.01
N LEU A 20 14.14 -0.16 -9.20
CA LEU A 20 14.02 0.73 -10.36
C LEU A 20 13.04 1.89 -10.08
N GLY A 21 11.89 1.59 -9.48
CA GLY A 21 10.93 2.61 -9.02
C GLY A 21 11.57 3.63 -8.08
N THR A 22 12.35 3.15 -7.10
CA THR A 22 13.08 4.01 -6.15
C THR A 22 14.05 4.95 -6.87
N VAL A 23 14.84 4.42 -7.83
CA VAL A 23 15.77 5.23 -8.63
C VAL A 23 15.03 6.29 -9.44
N ILE A 24 13.93 5.91 -10.13
CA ILE A 24 13.13 6.85 -10.90
C ILE A 24 12.53 7.93 -9.99
N ILE A 25 11.96 7.56 -8.83
CA ILE A 25 11.39 8.49 -7.84
C ILE A 25 12.46 9.45 -7.35
N ALA A 26 13.69 9.00 -7.10
CA ALA A 26 14.80 9.86 -6.67
C ALA A 26 15.12 10.98 -7.68
N THR A 27 14.90 10.75 -8.98
CA THR A 27 15.11 11.80 -10.01
C THR A 27 14.16 12.98 -9.86
N PHE A 28 12.98 12.77 -9.22
CA PHE A 28 12.04 13.85 -8.96
C PHE A 28 12.54 14.86 -7.91
N TRP A 29 13.54 14.51 -7.09
CA TRP A 29 14.09 15.40 -6.06
C TRP A 29 14.47 16.78 -6.59
N ARG A 30 15.05 16.83 -7.77
CA ARG A 30 15.47 18.08 -8.43
C ARG A 30 14.31 18.87 -9.04
N ARG A 31 13.16 18.23 -9.26
CA ARG A 31 11.96 18.85 -9.85
C ARG A 31 11.06 19.50 -8.81
N PHE A 32 11.27 19.19 -7.52
CA PHE A 32 10.48 19.73 -6.42
C PHE A 32 11.20 20.86 -5.70
N LYS A 33 10.46 21.95 -5.39
CA LYS A 33 10.93 22.97 -4.46
C LYS A 33 11.14 22.36 -3.06
N PRO A 34 12.08 22.88 -2.24
CA PRO A 34 12.40 22.30 -0.93
C PRO A 34 11.19 22.02 -0.04
N GLU A 35 10.23 22.93 0.01
CA GLU A 35 9.01 22.83 0.82
C GLU A 35 8.05 21.70 0.41
N HIS A 36 8.26 21.09 -0.75
CA HIS A 36 7.40 20.02 -1.28
C HIS A 36 8.14 18.70 -1.48
N ARG A 37 9.43 18.63 -1.15
CA ARG A 37 10.23 17.41 -1.27
C ARG A 37 9.75 16.28 -0.37
N PHE A 38 8.92 16.58 0.63
CA PHE A 38 8.34 15.55 1.48
C PHE A 38 7.53 14.51 0.68
N HIS A 39 6.88 14.88 -0.43
CA HIS A 39 6.20 13.89 -1.29
C HIS A 39 7.19 12.90 -1.91
N VAL A 40 8.38 13.37 -2.31
CA VAL A 40 9.44 12.50 -2.83
C VAL A 40 9.96 11.58 -1.71
N ILE A 41 10.18 12.14 -0.50
CA ILE A 41 10.64 11.36 0.67
C ILE A 41 9.64 10.24 0.99
N LEU A 42 8.35 10.54 1.06
CA LEU A 42 7.32 9.53 1.35
C LEU A 42 7.32 8.41 0.29
N ALA A 43 7.41 8.77 -1.00
CA ALA A 43 7.46 7.78 -2.07
C ALA A 43 8.75 6.93 -2.02
N LEU A 44 9.91 7.53 -1.69
CA LEU A 44 11.17 6.81 -1.49
C LEU A 44 11.10 5.84 -0.30
N ILE A 45 10.51 6.25 0.83
CA ILE A 45 10.31 5.38 2.00
C ILE A 45 9.53 4.14 1.59
N VAL A 46 8.38 4.32 0.91
CA VAL A 46 7.51 3.23 0.46
C VAL A 46 8.27 2.24 -0.43
N THR A 47 8.92 2.72 -1.48
CA THR A 47 9.58 1.81 -2.44
C THR A 47 10.85 1.18 -1.90
N THR A 48 11.59 1.86 -1.01
CA THR A 48 12.80 1.31 -0.38
C THR A 48 12.46 0.19 0.60
N ILE A 49 11.44 0.39 1.46
CA ILE A 49 10.98 -0.66 2.40
C ILE A 49 10.45 -1.86 1.62
N ALA A 50 9.64 -1.62 0.58
CA ALA A 50 9.11 -2.69 -0.26
C ALA A 50 10.24 -3.47 -0.97
N ALA A 51 11.27 -2.80 -1.49
CA ALA A 51 12.44 -3.45 -2.08
C ALA A 51 13.14 -4.35 -1.04
N ALA A 52 13.36 -3.86 0.18
CA ALA A 52 13.97 -4.65 1.25
C ALA A 52 13.14 -5.89 1.61
N ALA A 53 11.81 -5.76 1.66
CA ALA A 53 10.91 -6.89 1.93
C ALA A 53 10.95 -7.94 0.80
N TYR A 54 10.92 -7.51 -0.45
CA TYR A 54 11.05 -8.42 -1.60
C TYR A 54 12.41 -9.12 -1.63
N TYR A 55 13.51 -8.41 -1.34
CA TYR A 55 14.82 -9.01 -1.18
C TYR A 55 14.84 -10.07 -0.07
N SER A 56 14.27 -9.75 1.09
CA SER A 56 14.16 -10.66 2.23
C SER A 56 13.38 -11.93 1.87
N MET A 57 12.25 -11.80 1.18
CA MET A 57 11.48 -12.96 0.70
C MET A 57 12.23 -13.77 -0.34
N ALA A 58 12.85 -13.11 -1.33
CA ALA A 58 13.60 -13.77 -2.40
C ALA A 58 14.83 -14.54 -1.90
N SER A 59 15.46 -14.04 -0.82
CA SER A 59 16.60 -14.72 -0.13
C SER A 59 16.16 -15.78 0.88
N GLY A 60 14.84 -16.00 1.05
CA GLY A 60 14.29 -16.97 2.00
C GLY A 60 14.27 -16.52 3.46
N GLN A 61 14.75 -15.31 3.78
CA GLN A 61 14.77 -14.78 5.14
C GLN A 61 13.39 -14.25 5.58
N GLY A 62 12.58 -13.78 4.63
CA GLY A 62 11.26 -13.20 4.84
C GLY A 62 10.11 -14.20 4.78
N VAL A 63 10.41 -15.50 4.82
CA VAL A 63 9.43 -16.59 4.69
C VAL A 63 9.61 -17.57 5.84
N ALA A 64 8.50 -18.04 6.40
CA ALA A 64 8.47 -19.05 7.44
C ALA A 64 7.45 -20.14 7.10
N VAL A 65 7.65 -21.35 7.65
CA VAL A 65 6.65 -22.41 7.60
C VAL A 65 5.91 -22.42 8.94
N PHE A 66 4.62 -22.26 8.90
CA PHE A 66 3.77 -22.31 10.08
C PHE A 66 2.52 -23.13 9.76
N GLY A 67 2.25 -24.17 10.60
CA GLY A 67 1.13 -25.08 10.36
C GLY A 67 1.18 -25.80 8.99
N GLY A 68 2.37 -26.04 8.45
CA GLY A 68 2.56 -26.68 7.14
C GLY A 68 2.38 -25.74 5.94
N LYS A 69 2.08 -24.44 6.15
CA LYS A 69 1.94 -23.41 5.11
C LYS A 69 3.18 -22.52 5.04
N GLU A 70 3.58 -22.13 3.84
CA GLU A 70 4.58 -21.08 3.62
C GLU A 70 3.95 -19.72 3.85
N ILE A 71 4.47 -18.96 4.82
CA ILE A 71 4.00 -17.62 5.16
C ILE A 71 5.09 -16.61 4.81
N PHE A 72 4.78 -15.75 3.88
CA PHE A 72 5.63 -14.61 3.47
C PHE A 72 5.45 -13.46 4.46
N PHE A 73 5.96 -13.61 5.69
CA PHE A 73 5.73 -12.65 6.77
C PHE A 73 6.32 -11.27 6.50
N ALA A 74 7.44 -11.19 5.73
CA ALA A 74 8.02 -9.92 5.33
C ALA A 74 7.06 -9.05 4.49
N ARG A 75 6.07 -9.65 3.80
CA ARG A 75 5.00 -8.94 3.09
C ARG A 75 4.14 -8.14 4.05
N TYR A 76 3.76 -8.70 5.20
CA TYR A 76 2.98 -7.99 6.22
C TYR A 76 3.78 -6.89 6.91
N ILE A 77 5.08 -7.11 7.12
CA ILE A 77 6.01 -6.08 7.64
C ILE A 77 6.10 -4.92 6.63
N ASP A 78 6.24 -5.22 5.34
CA ASP A 78 6.20 -4.22 4.28
C ASP A 78 4.89 -3.43 4.34
N TRP A 79 3.76 -4.11 4.28
CA TRP A 79 2.45 -3.45 4.20
C TRP A 79 2.17 -2.58 5.42
N ILE A 80 2.42 -3.05 6.65
CA ILE A 80 2.15 -2.27 7.88
C ILE A 80 2.99 -0.98 7.96
N LEU A 81 4.13 -0.95 7.29
CA LEU A 81 5.00 0.23 7.23
C LEU A 81 4.69 1.11 6.03
N THR A 82 4.40 0.52 4.88
CA THR A 82 4.31 1.26 3.61
C THR A 82 2.91 1.76 3.29
N THR A 83 1.84 1.02 3.65
CA THR A 83 0.47 1.43 3.31
C THR A 83 0.02 2.68 4.05
N PRO A 84 0.35 2.91 5.36
CA PRO A 84 0.06 4.18 6.02
C PRO A 84 0.77 5.36 5.36
N VAL A 85 2.03 5.19 4.94
CA VAL A 85 2.81 6.25 4.28
C VAL A 85 2.24 6.56 2.89
N LEU A 86 1.80 5.53 2.18
CA LEU A 86 1.17 5.67 0.87
C LEU A 86 -0.19 6.39 0.97
N LEU A 87 -1.02 6.02 1.95
CA LEU A 87 -2.29 6.72 2.25
C LEU A 87 -2.05 8.17 2.64
N LEU A 88 -1.06 8.43 3.50
CA LEU A 88 -0.68 9.79 3.88
C LEU A 88 -0.27 10.60 2.63
N SER A 89 0.53 10.03 1.73
CA SER A 89 0.93 10.67 0.48
C SER A 89 -0.27 11.06 -0.38
N LEU A 90 -1.25 10.16 -0.52
CA LEU A 90 -2.49 10.39 -1.25
C LEU A 90 -3.35 11.48 -0.60
N ILE A 91 -3.55 11.41 0.72
CA ILE A 91 -4.37 12.36 1.47
C ILE A 91 -3.81 13.78 1.38
N LEU A 92 -2.48 13.93 1.47
CA LEU A 92 -1.80 15.22 1.40
C LEU A 92 -1.91 15.90 0.00
N VAL A 93 -2.17 15.13 -1.06
CA VAL A 93 -2.50 15.69 -2.38
C VAL A 93 -3.89 16.35 -2.38
N GLY A 94 -4.85 15.73 -1.71
CA GLY A 94 -6.23 16.23 -1.62
C GLY A 94 -6.42 17.35 -0.60
N LEU A 95 -5.68 17.30 0.51
CA LEU A 95 -5.87 18.18 1.66
C LEU A 95 -4.71 19.20 1.78
N PRO A 96 -4.84 20.40 1.20
CA PRO A 96 -3.83 21.46 1.36
C PRO A 96 -3.78 21.93 2.82
N ALA A 97 -2.68 22.62 3.19
CA ALA A 97 -2.50 23.17 4.53
C ALA A 97 -3.70 24.06 4.96
N VAL A 98 -4.07 23.99 6.24
CA VAL A 98 -5.15 24.78 6.83
C VAL A 98 -4.61 25.59 8.00
N ASN A 99 -4.89 26.90 8.00
CA ASN A 99 -4.47 27.82 9.06
C ASN A 99 -5.40 27.79 10.28
N ASP A 100 -6.68 27.45 10.09
CA ASP A 100 -7.67 27.34 11.18
C ASP A 100 -7.32 26.19 12.13
N PRO A 101 -7.07 26.44 13.43
CA PRO A 101 -6.67 25.41 14.38
C PRO A 101 -7.71 24.31 14.56
N GLU A 102 -9.01 24.64 14.54
CA GLU A 102 -10.06 23.64 14.73
C GLU A 102 -10.19 22.70 13.55
N LYS A 103 -10.23 23.26 12.33
CA LYS A 103 -10.22 22.47 11.09
C LYS A 103 -8.97 21.60 10.99
N ARG A 104 -7.82 22.12 11.41
CA ARG A 104 -6.55 21.36 11.44
C ARG A 104 -6.66 20.18 12.40
N ARG A 105 -7.24 20.37 13.61
CA ARG A 105 -7.45 19.28 14.58
C ARG A 105 -8.39 18.21 14.04
N GLN A 106 -9.51 18.60 13.43
CA GLN A 106 -10.46 17.66 12.81
C GLN A 106 -9.77 16.84 11.69
N ARG A 107 -8.95 17.49 10.87
CA ARG A 107 -8.19 16.85 9.80
C ARG A 107 -7.16 15.86 10.32
N TYR A 108 -6.43 16.18 11.39
CA TYR A 108 -5.52 15.24 12.03
C TYR A 108 -6.26 14.04 12.62
N GLY A 109 -7.44 14.24 13.18
CA GLY A 109 -8.32 13.17 13.64
C GLY A 109 -8.73 12.22 12.50
N LEU A 110 -9.14 12.79 11.35
CA LEU A 110 -9.49 12.00 10.16
C LEU A 110 -8.28 11.21 9.61
N ILE A 111 -7.12 11.85 9.48
CA ILE A 111 -5.89 11.17 9.06
C ILE A 111 -5.56 10.04 10.05
N GLY A 112 -5.57 10.31 11.34
CA GLY A 112 -5.31 9.32 12.39
C GLY A 112 -6.27 8.14 12.32
N ALA A 113 -7.56 8.37 12.10
CA ALA A 113 -8.56 7.33 11.96
C ALA A 113 -8.30 6.43 10.73
N ILE A 114 -7.91 7.03 9.59
CA ILE A 114 -7.57 6.28 8.35
C ILE A 114 -6.32 5.43 8.59
N LEU A 115 -5.27 6.01 9.16
CA LEU A 115 -4.01 5.29 9.42
C LEU A 115 -4.21 4.16 10.45
N PHE A 116 -5.03 4.40 11.48
CA PHE A 116 -5.40 3.35 12.44
C PHE A 116 -6.15 2.21 11.77
N ALA A 117 -7.15 2.53 10.94
CA ALA A 117 -7.93 1.53 10.21
C ALA A 117 -7.03 0.70 9.27
N ASP A 118 -6.03 1.34 8.65
CA ASP A 118 -5.07 0.69 7.77
C ASP A 118 -4.16 -0.29 8.53
N VAL A 119 -3.59 0.13 9.65
CA VAL A 119 -2.81 -0.75 10.52
C VAL A 119 -3.67 -1.91 11.03
N ALA A 120 -4.91 -1.65 11.47
CA ALA A 120 -5.85 -2.68 11.92
C ALA A 120 -6.18 -3.67 10.80
N MET A 121 -6.36 -3.19 9.55
CA MET A 121 -6.55 -4.03 8.36
C MET A 121 -5.38 -4.99 8.16
N ILE A 122 -4.15 -4.49 8.17
CA ILE A 122 -2.96 -5.32 7.95
C ILE A 122 -2.75 -6.32 9.11
N VAL A 123 -2.92 -5.88 10.36
CA VAL A 123 -2.76 -6.75 11.54
C VAL A 123 -3.80 -7.87 11.53
N THR A 124 -5.07 -7.57 11.27
CA THR A 124 -6.12 -8.60 11.22
C THR A 124 -5.92 -9.55 10.03
N GLY A 125 -5.45 -9.05 8.88
CA GLY A 125 -5.07 -9.89 7.74
C GLY A 125 -3.86 -10.80 8.02
N ALA A 126 -2.87 -10.31 8.77
CA ALA A 126 -1.75 -11.13 9.23
C ALA A 126 -2.22 -12.22 10.20
N ILE A 127 -3.06 -11.89 11.19
CA ILE A 127 -3.62 -12.87 12.12
C ILE A 127 -4.38 -13.96 11.34
N ALA A 128 -5.19 -13.59 10.34
CA ALA A 128 -5.87 -14.54 9.48
C ALA A 128 -4.89 -15.52 8.82
N ASN A 129 -3.75 -15.01 8.32
CA ASN A 129 -2.75 -15.86 7.65
C ASN A 129 -2.03 -16.82 8.61
N PHE A 130 -1.85 -16.43 9.89
CA PHE A 130 -1.25 -17.27 10.93
C PHE A 130 -2.28 -18.17 11.63
N SER A 131 -3.57 -18.06 11.35
CA SER A 131 -4.63 -18.87 11.97
C SER A 131 -4.55 -20.33 11.52
N GLN A 132 -4.75 -21.24 12.46
CA GLN A 132 -4.67 -22.69 12.22
C GLN A 132 -6.03 -23.34 11.93
N THR A 133 -7.13 -22.67 12.28
CA THR A 133 -8.48 -23.15 11.99
C THR A 133 -9.10 -22.31 10.87
N THR A 134 -9.92 -22.94 10.03
CA THR A 134 -10.66 -22.24 8.96
C THR A 134 -11.61 -21.20 9.54
N GLN A 135 -12.17 -21.45 10.73
CA GLN A 135 -13.07 -20.51 11.39
C GLN A 135 -12.33 -19.24 11.79
N ASP A 136 -11.20 -19.34 12.51
CA ASP A 136 -10.41 -18.16 12.91
C ASP A 136 -9.88 -17.40 11.70
N GLN A 137 -9.37 -18.14 10.70
CA GLN A 137 -8.92 -17.58 9.44
C GLN A 137 -10.01 -16.73 8.77
N THR A 138 -11.23 -17.26 8.68
CA THR A 138 -12.37 -16.57 8.08
C THR A 138 -12.77 -15.32 8.87
N VAL A 139 -12.87 -15.43 10.21
CA VAL A 139 -13.23 -14.29 11.08
C VAL A 139 -12.23 -13.15 10.93
N TRP A 140 -10.94 -13.44 11.02
CA TRP A 140 -9.91 -12.42 10.91
C TRP A 140 -9.77 -11.84 9.50
N TYR A 141 -9.97 -12.65 8.47
CA TYR A 141 -10.05 -12.16 7.08
C TYR A 141 -11.22 -11.18 6.90
N LEU A 142 -12.42 -11.53 7.37
CA LEU A 142 -13.58 -10.65 7.28
C LEU A 142 -13.38 -9.36 8.07
N ALA A 143 -12.73 -9.42 9.25
CA ALA A 143 -12.34 -8.23 9.99
C ALA A 143 -11.38 -7.33 9.19
N SER A 144 -10.39 -7.91 8.51
CA SER A 144 -9.49 -7.18 7.62
C SER A 144 -10.23 -6.52 6.45
N VAL A 145 -11.14 -7.24 5.80
CA VAL A 145 -11.98 -6.70 4.73
C VAL A 145 -12.88 -5.56 5.23
N ALA A 146 -13.45 -5.69 6.44
CA ALA A 146 -14.26 -4.63 7.04
C ALA A 146 -13.45 -3.34 7.24
N TRP A 147 -12.21 -3.42 7.75
CA TRP A 147 -11.30 -2.28 7.86
C TRP A 147 -10.96 -1.69 6.50
N PHE A 148 -10.71 -2.53 5.49
CA PHE A 148 -10.49 -2.07 4.11
C PHE A 148 -11.67 -1.23 3.60
N LEU A 149 -12.90 -1.71 3.80
CA LEU A 149 -14.10 -0.98 3.39
C LEU A 149 -14.26 0.36 4.15
N VAL A 150 -13.91 0.40 5.44
CA VAL A 150 -13.89 1.65 6.23
C VAL A 150 -12.90 2.64 5.63
N ILE A 151 -11.68 2.22 5.26
CA ILE A 151 -10.68 3.08 4.62
C ILE A 151 -11.23 3.65 3.31
N ILE A 152 -11.72 2.79 2.43
CA ILE A 152 -12.27 3.18 1.12
C ILE A 152 -13.44 4.17 1.32
N TRP A 153 -14.33 3.90 2.26
CA TRP A 153 -15.44 4.80 2.59
C TRP A 153 -14.96 6.18 3.06
N LEU A 154 -14.00 6.23 4.00
CA LEU A 154 -13.46 7.50 4.50
C LEU A 154 -12.77 8.31 3.39
N LEU A 155 -12.01 7.66 2.52
CA LEU A 155 -11.31 8.31 1.41
C LEU A 155 -12.29 8.88 0.36
N PHE A 156 -13.30 8.10 -0.05
CA PHE A 156 -14.28 8.54 -1.05
C PHE A 156 -15.33 9.51 -0.51
N THR A 157 -15.55 9.59 0.80
CA THR A 157 -16.54 10.49 1.41
C THR A 157 -15.88 11.67 2.08
N GLN A 158 -15.20 11.46 3.20
CA GLN A 158 -14.69 12.55 4.06
C GLN A 158 -13.54 13.31 3.41
N VAL A 159 -12.50 12.60 2.97
CA VAL A 159 -11.32 13.25 2.35
C VAL A 159 -11.71 13.91 1.02
N ARG A 160 -12.52 13.23 0.19
CA ARG A 160 -13.01 13.80 -1.07
C ARG A 160 -13.86 15.06 -0.84
N ARG A 161 -14.73 15.07 0.17
CA ARG A 161 -15.55 16.23 0.53
C ARG A 161 -14.68 17.44 0.89
N GLU A 162 -13.67 17.24 1.73
CA GLU A 162 -12.73 18.30 2.09
C GLU A 162 -11.86 18.75 0.90
N ALA A 163 -11.43 17.84 0.07
CA ALA A 163 -10.67 18.16 -1.14
C ALA A 163 -11.48 19.05 -2.09
N ASN A 164 -12.75 18.72 -2.32
CA ASN A 164 -13.66 19.51 -3.14
C ASN A 164 -13.91 20.92 -2.57
N ALA A 165 -14.06 21.03 -1.25
CA ALA A 165 -14.26 22.31 -0.59
C ALA A 165 -13.02 23.22 -0.61
N SER A 166 -11.83 22.63 -0.75
CA SER A 166 -10.55 23.35 -0.70
C SER A 166 -10.10 23.86 -2.07
N ASN A 167 -10.10 23.03 -3.09
CA ASN A 167 -9.66 23.37 -4.46
C ASN A 167 -10.07 22.29 -5.47
N THR A 168 -10.82 22.68 -6.49
CA THR A 168 -11.35 21.77 -7.51
C THR A 168 -10.25 21.04 -8.31
N LYS A 169 -9.13 21.71 -8.63
CA LYS A 169 -8.00 21.07 -9.35
C LYS A 169 -7.37 19.97 -8.51
N ASN A 170 -7.15 20.24 -7.22
CA ASN A 170 -6.61 19.26 -6.28
C ASN A 170 -7.55 18.07 -6.08
N ALA A 171 -8.84 18.34 -5.98
CA ALA A 171 -9.86 17.32 -5.83
C ALA A 171 -9.91 16.35 -7.03
N LYS A 172 -9.75 16.86 -8.26
CA LYS A 172 -9.69 16.02 -9.47
C LYS A 172 -8.46 15.11 -9.47
N ILE A 173 -7.26 15.67 -9.15
CA ILE A 173 -6.03 14.89 -9.06
C ILE A 173 -6.15 13.82 -7.96
N TYR A 174 -6.63 14.22 -6.77
CA TYR A 174 -6.86 13.29 -5.67
C TYR A 174 -7.81 12.15 -6.07
N LEU A 175 -8.94 12.47 -6.69
CA LEU A 175 -9.93 11.47 -7.09
C LEU A 175 -9.37 10.49 -8.13
N SER A 176 -8.59 10.97 -9.10
CA SER A 176 -7.94 10.11 -10.10
C SER A 176 -6.92 9.16 -9.44
N LEU A 177 -6.10 9.67 -8.52
CA LEU A 177 -5.13 8.87 -7.77
C LEU A 177 -5.83 7.87 -6.84
N LEU A 178 -6.89 8.30 -6.14
CA LEU A 178 -7.70 7.43 -5.29
C LEU A 178 -8.35 6.31 -6.09
N SER A 179 -8.95 6.61 -7.25
CA SER A 179 -9.59 5.61 -8.10
C SER A 179 -8.57 4.60 -8.63
N PHE A 180 -7.39 5.06 -9.05
CA PHE A 180 -6.31 4.19 -9.49
C PHE A 180 -5.85 3.26 -8.36
N LEU A 181 -5.58 3.81 -7.17
CA LEU A 181 -5.13 3.02 -6.04
C LEU A 181 -6.19 2.00 -5.57
N SER A 182 -7.46 2.43 -5.49
CA SER A 182 -8.57 1.56 -5.09
C SER A 182 -8.78 0.41 -6.06
N LEU A 183 -8.64 0.66 -7.38
CA LEU A 183 -8.73 -0.37 -8.41
C LEU A 183 -7.64 -1.45 -8.25
N VAL A 184 -6.43 -1.03 -7.89
CA VAL A 184 -5.33 -1.97 -7.63
C VAL A 184 -5.54 -2.68 -6.29
N TRP A 185 -5.96 -1.95 -5.25
CA TRP A 185 -6.06 -2.49 -3.89
C TRP A 185 -7.16 -3.53 -3.70
N ILE A 186 -8.26 -3.44 -4.45
CA ILE A 186 -9.34 -4.45 -4.37
C ILE A 186 -8.88 -5.87 -4.71
N TRP A 187 -7.78 -6.01 -5.45
CA TRP A 187 -7.24 -7.31 -5.80
C TRP A 187 -6.48 -7.99 -4.67
N TYR A 188 -5.97 -7.25 -3.68
CA TYR A 188 -5.22 -7.85 -2.56
C TYR A 188 -6.05 -8.83 -1.75
N PRO A 189 -7.25 -8.48 -1.23
CA PRO A 189 -8.10 -9.45 -0.54
C PRO A 189 -8.57 -10.59 -1.45
N VAL A 190 -8.78 -10.34 -2.75
CA VAL A 190 -9.15 -11.40 -3.70
C VAL A 190 -8.00 -12.41 -3.87
N VAL A 191 -6.78 -11.92 -4.11
CA VAL A 191 -5.59 -12.77 -4.25
C VAL A 191 -5.29 -13.52 -2.96
N TRP A 192 -5.43 -12.85 -1.80
CA TRP A 192 -5.28 -13.48 -0.49
C TRP A 192 -6.24 -14.66 -0.31
N LEU A 193 -7.50 -14.48 -0.69
CA LEU A 193 -8.54 -15.50 -0.57
C LEU A 193 -8.29 -16.70 -1.50
N LEU A 194 -7.83 -16.43 -2.73
CA LEU A 194 -7.57 -17.46 -3.73
C LEU A 194 -6.20 -18.14 -3.55
N GLY A 195 -5.25 -17.46 -2.92
CA GLY A 195 -3.88 -17.92 -2.70
C GLY A 195 -3.73 -18.95 -1.58
N ASN A 196 -2.48 -19.26 -1.29
CA ASN A 196 -2.09 -20.21 -0.24
C ASN A 196 -2.52 -19.76 1.17
N SER A 197 -2.68 -18.45 1.37
CA SER A 197 -3.22 -17.87 2.60
C SER A 197 -4.70 -18.20 2.83
N GLY A 198 -5.50 -18.34 1.76
CA GLY A 198 -6.92 -18.62 1.79
C GLY A 198 -7.26 -20.05 1.38
N TYR A 199 -7.95 -20.19 0.24
CA TYR A 199 -8.47 -21.48 -0.25
C TYR A 199 -7.48 -22.28 -1.11
N ALA A 200 -6.27 -21.79 -1.34
CA ALA A 200 -5.24 -22.42 -2.17
C ALA A 200 -5.72 -22.82 -3.59
N VAL A 201 -6.59 -22.00 -4.20
CA VAL A 201 -7.09 -22.17 -5.57
C VAL A 201 -5.97 -21.90 -6.58
N ILE A 202 -5.11 -20.92 -6.28
CA ILE A 202 -3.90 -20.60 -7.05
C ILE A 202 -2.67 -21.01 -6.27
N GLY A 203 -1.66 -21.54 -6.99
CA GLY A 203 -0.40 -21.96 -6.37
C GLY A 203 0.45 -20.78 -5.90
N THR A 204 1.42 -21.06 -5.02
CA THR A 204 2.30 -20.07 -4.39
C THR A 204 3.04 -19.20 -5.42
N SER A 205 3.52 -19.78 -6.54
CA SER A 205 4.20 -19.03 -7.58
C SER A 205 3.29 -18.03 -8.31
N THR A 206 2.04 -18.43 -8.59
CA THR A 206 1.04 -17.54 -9.19
C THR A 206 0.65 -16.42 -8.22
N GLU A 207 0.46 -16.75 -6.95
CA GLU A 207 0.21 -15.76 -5.89
C GLU A 207 1.36 -14.75 -5.78
N ALA A 208 2.62 -15.23 -5.76
CA ALA A 208 3.80 -14.38 -5.72
C ALA A 208 3.90 -13.47 -6.95
N ALA A 209 3.58 -13.99 -8.15
CA ALA A 209 3.56 -13.22 -9.38
C ALA A 209 2.54 -12.07 -9.32
N ILE A 210 1.31 -12.37 -8.92
CA ILE A 210 0.24 -11.37 -8.85
C ILE A 210 0.59 -10.30 -7.81
N TYR A 211 1.05 -10.67 -6.62
CA TYR A 211 1.46 -9.69 -5.62
C TYR A 211 2.65 -8.85 -6.07
N ALA A 212 3.64 -9.41 -6.78
CA ALA A 212 4.76 -8.64 -7.31
C ALA A 212 4.27 -7.55 -8.28
N VAL A 213 3.34 -7.88 -9.18
CA VAL A 213 2.74 -6.92 -10.11
C VAL A 213 1.90 -5.87 -9.38
N LEU A 214 1.04 -6.30 -8.43
CA LEU A 214 0.20 -5.40 -7.64
C LEU A 214 1.03 -4.42 -6.82
N ASP A 215 2.06 -4.92 -6.11
CA ASP A 215 2.91 -4.10 -5.26
C ASP A 215 3.72 -3.09 -6.08
N VAL A 216 4.36 -3.50 -7.18
CA VAL A 216 5.09 -2.57 -8.07
C VAL A 216 4.13 -1.50 -8.60
N THR A 217 2.91 -1.87 -8.97
CA THR A 217 1.88 -0.95 -9.48
C THR A 217 1.39 0.00 -8.38
N ALA A 218 1.04 -0.51 -7.20
CA ALA A 218 0.49 0.28 -6.10
C ALA A 218 1.51 1.19 -5.42
N LYS A 219 2.80 0.90 -5.53
CA LYS A 219 3.88 1.61 -4.82
C LYS A 219 4.78 2.39 -5.80
N ALA A 220 5.51 1.71 -6.68
CA ALA A 220 6.45 2.35 -7.59
C ALA A 220 5.72 3.17 -8.68
N VAL A 221 4.81 2.55 -9.44
CA VAL A 221 4.07 3.24 -10.50
C VAL A 221 3.17 4.32 -9.91
N PHE A 222 2.43 4.01 -8.86
CA PHE A 222 1.58 4.99 -8.17
C PHE A 222 2.40 6.19 -7.65
N GLY A 223 3.56 5.95 -7.00
CA GLY A 223 4.43 7.00 -6.51
C GLY A 223 4.91 7.92 -7.63
N ILE A 224 5.34 7.37 -8.77
CA ILE A 224 5.74 8.14 -9.95
C ILE A 224 4.58 8.98 -10.50
N VAL A 225 3.39 8.39 -10.65
CA VAL A 225 2.19 9.08 -11.15
C VAL A 225 1.78 10.20 -10.20
N LEU A 226 1.77 9.94 -8.87
CA LEU A 226 1.47 10.95 -7.85
C LEU A 226 2.44 12.13 -7.95
N LEU A 227 3.75 11.85 -8.00
CA LEU A 227 4.78 12.90 -8.09
C LEU A 227 4.66 13.71 -9.38
N ALA A 228 4.44 13.05 -10.52
CA ALA A 228 4.21 13.73 -11.79
C ALA A 228 2.97 14.63 -11.75
N ALA A 229 1.88 14.17 -11.14
CA ALA A 229 0.65 14.96 -10.99
C ALA A 229 0.85 16.18 -10.07
N VAL A 230 1.64 16.04 -8.99
CA VAL A 230 1.95 17.14 -8.06
C VAL A 230 2.90 18.15 -8.69
N VAL A 231 3.92 17.75 -9.46
CA VAL A 231 4.83 18.67 -10.17
C VAL A 231 4.06 19.51 -11.19
N ASN A 232 3.24 18.86 -12.04
CA ASN A 232 2.48 19.54 -13.09
C ASN A 232 1.37 20.49 -12.57
N LYS A 233 1.04 20.41 -11.28
CA LYS A 233 0.09 21.31 -10.62
C LYS A 233 0.65 22.72 -10.40
N LYS A 234 1.96 22.88 -10.43
CA LYS A 234 2.69 24.09 -10.00
C LYS A 234 3.33 24.89 -11.14
N GLY A 235 3.19 24.41 -12.38
CA GLY A 235 3.36 25.18 -13.60
C GLY A 235 2.05 25.83 -13.99
#